data_2820d6a4f07f5f692cac1b5be0bd1609
#
_entry.id   2820d6a4f07f5f692cac1b5be0bd1609
#
_cell.length_a   1.000
_cell.length_b   1.000
_cell.length_c   1.000
_cell.angle_alpha   90.00
_cell.angle_beta   90.00
_cell.angle_gamma   90.00
#
_symmetry.space_group_name_H-M   'P 1'
#
loop_
_entity.id
_entity.type
_entity.pdbx_description
1 polymer ?
#
loop_
_entity_poly.entity_id
_entity_poly.type
_entity_poly.pdbx_seq_one_letter_code
_entity_poly.pdbx_strand_id
1 'polypeptide(L)' 'MAHEISCREAGYDCDFMIRSEDENQLVEMVQKHSKETHDTDLSRSDVLGLAKTV' A
#
# COMPACT_ATOMS: atom_id res chain seq x y z
N MET A 1 -6.48 4.63 15.04
CA MET A 1 -5.71 5.47 14.13
C MET A 1 -5.69 4.83 12.76
N ALA A 2 -5.71 5.62 11.71
CA ALA A 2 -5.73 5.11 10.34
C ALA A 2 -4.32 4.97 9.78
N HIS A 3 -4.19 4.09 8.81
CA HIS A 3 -2.96 3.93 8.04
C HIS A 3 -3.22 4.38 6.61
N GLU A 4 -2.23 5.03 6.03
CA GLU A 4 -2.32 5.52 4.66
C GLU A 4 -1.08 5.13 3.87
N ILE A 5 -1.28 4.71 2.63
CA ILE A 5 -0.18 4.39 1.74
C ILE A 5 -0.44 5.02 0.38
N SER A 6 0.61 5.58 -0.23
CA SER A 6 0.55 6.14 -1.57
C SER A 6 1.51 5.40 -2.47
N CYS A 7 1.01 4.94 -3.60
CA CYS A 7 1.82 4.26 -4.60
C CYS A 7 2.94 5.16 -5.13
N ARG A 8 2.66 6.45 -5.25
CA ARG A 8 3.66 7.42 -5.70
C ARG A 8 4.83 7.53 -4.74
N GLU A 9 4.56 7.47 -3.44
CA GLU A 9 5.60 7.52 -2.42
C GLU A 9 6.46 6.26 -2.41
N ALA A 10 5.93 5.16 -2.94
CA ALA A 10 6.67 3.91 -3.06
C ALA A 10 7.57 3.87 -4.29
N GLY A 11 7.62 4.94 -5.06
CA GLY A 11 8.48 5.06 -6.23
C GLY A 11 7.81 4.72 -7.55
N TYR A 12 6.49 4.54 -7.56
CA TYR A 12 5.74 4.24 -8.77
C TYR A 12 5.08 5.52 -9.29
N ASP A 13 4.98 5.63 -10.61
CA ASP A 13 4.31 6.75 -11.25
C ASP A 13 2.81 6.45 -11.38
N CYS A 14 2.12 6.53 -10.26
CA CYS A 14 0.74 6.08 -10.14
C CYS A 14 0.04 6.92 -9.06
N ASP A 15 -1.21 7.25 -9.28
CA ASP A 15 -1.98 8.08 -8.35
C ASP A 15 -2.77 7.27 -7.31
N PHE A 16 -2.50 5.98 -7.22
CA PHE A 16 -3.18 5.13 -6.24
C PHE A 16 -2.82 5.54 -4.82
N MET A 17 -3.85 5.71 -3.99
CA MET A 17 -3.70 5.99 -2.58
C MET A 17 -4.82 5.32 -1.83
N ILE A 18 -4.52 4.74 -0.68
CA ILE A 18 -5.52 4.10 0.17
C ILE A 18 -5.30 4.48 1.62
N ARG A 19 -6.40 4.68 2.33
CA ARG A 19 -6.41 4.91 3.76
C ARG A 19 -7.38 3.92 4.41
N SER A 20 -6.95 3.26 5.46
CA SER A 20 -7.78 2.30 6.17
C SER A 20 -7.41 2.25 7.64
N GLU A 21 -8.39 2.03 8.49
CA GLU A 21 -8.15 1.81 9.91
C GLU A 21 -7.74 0.36 10.17
N ASP A 22 -8.03 -0.54 9.22
CA ASP A 22 -7.69 -1.95 9.32
C ASP A 22 -6.39 -2.21 8.56
N GLU A 23 -5.34 -2.49 9.31
CA GLU A 23 -4.01 -2.76 8.77
C GLU A 23 -4.00 -3.95 7.81
N ASN A 24 -4.70 -5.03 8.17
CA ASN A 24 -4.75 -6.23 7.32
C ASN A 24 -5.42 -5.94 5.99
N GLN A 25 -6.50 -5.17 6.02
CA GLN A 25 -7.21 -4.79 4.81
C GLN A 25 -6.35 -3.90 3.92
N LEU A 26 -5.63 -2.97 4.53
CA LEU A 26 -4.70 -2.10 3.81
C LEU A 26 -3.63 -2.92 3.09
N VAL A 27 -3.02 -3.86 3.79
CA VAL A 27 -1.99 -4.72 3.23
C VAL A 27 -2.53 -5.53 2.05
N GLU A 28 -3.69 -6.15 2.20
CA GLU A 28 -4.28 -6.95 1.13
C GLU A 28 -4.56 -6.14 -0.12
N MET A 29 -5.11 -4.95 0.04
CA MET A 29 -5.45 -4.09 -1.09
C MET A 29 -4.21 -3.59 -1.81
N VAL A 30 -3.18 -3.22 -1.07
CA VAL A 30 -1.93 -2.75 -1.65
C VAL A 30 -1.20 -3.88 -2.36
N GLN A 31 -1.16 -5.05 -1.77
CA GLN A 31 -0.54 -6.22 -2.40
C GLN A 31 -1.23 -6.57 -3.72
N LYS A 32 -2.56 -6.54 -3.71
CA LYS A 32 -3.33 -6.83 -4.92
C LYS A 32 -3.07 -5.78 -6.00
N HIS A 33 -3.08 -4.51 -5.63
CA HIS A 33 -2.82 -3.42 -6.56
C HIS A 33 -1.43 -3.54 -7.18
N SER A 34 -0.42 -3.78 -6.35
CA SER A 34 0.95 -3.89 -6.82
C SER A 34 1.13 -5.04 -7.79
N LYS A 35 0.49 -6.16 -7.51
CA LYS A 35 0.60 -7.33 -8.38
C LYS A 35 -0.10 -7.12 -9.72
N GLU A 36 -1.31 -6.57 -9.69
CA GLU A 36 -2.12 -6.40 -10.91
C GLU A 36 -1.67 -5.22 -11.76
N THR A 37 -1.22 -4.15 -11.12
CA THR A 37 -0.87 -2.91 -11.83
C THR A 37 0.61 -2.82 -12.15
N HIS A 38 1.46 -3.23 -11.23
CA HIS A 38 2.91 -3.08 -11.34
C HIS A 38 3.67 -4.40 -11.46
N ASP A 39 2.94 -5.51 -11.47
CA ASP A 39 3.51 -6.86 -11.53
C ASP A 39 4.62 -7.07 -10.49
N THR A 40 4.38 -6.56 -9.30
CA THR A 40 5.31 -6.58 -8.19
C THR A 40 4.68 -7.24 -6.98
N ASP A 41 5.40 -8.19 -6.37
CA ASP A 41 4.96 -8.83 -5.14
C ASP A 41 5.56 -8.10 -3.95
N LEU A 42 4.71 -7.51 -3.12
CA LEU A 42 5.13 -6.87 -1.88
C LEU A 42 4.77 -7.75 -0.70
N SER A 43 5.69 -7.87 0.26
CA SER A 43 5.40 -8.57 1.49
C SER A 43 4.63 -7.65 2.44
N ARG A 44 4.06 -8.24 3.50
CA ARG A 44 3.39 -7.45 4.53
C ARG A 44 4.35 -6.42 5.14
N SER A 45 5.59 -6.80 5.40
CA SER A 45 6.60 -5.88 5.94
C SER A 45 6.88 -4.73 4.99
N ASP A 46 6.95 -5.00 3.69
CA ASP A 46 7.18 -3.96 2.70
C ASP A 46 6.04 -2.95 2.69
N VAL A 47 4.81 -3.44 2.71
CA VAL A 47 3.63 -2.58 2.71
C VAL A 47 3.58 -1.71 3.97
N LEU A 48 3.80 -2.31 5.12
CA LEU A 48 3.76 -1.59 6.39
C LEU A 48 4.88 -0.58 6.52
N GLY A 49 6.02 -0.85 5.91
CA GLY A 49 7.13 0.08 5.88
C GLY A 49 6.84 1.32 5.05
N LEU A 50 5.93 1.23 4.09
CA LEU A 50 5.51 2.35 3.25
C LEU A 50 4.31 3.09 3.84
N ALA A 51 3.55 2.45 4.70
CA ALA A 51 2.35 3.02 5.28
C ALA A 51 2.68 4.08 6.32
N LYS A 52 1.87 5.13 6.35
CA LYS A 52 1.97 6.19 7.34
C LYS A 52 0.80 6.09 8.30
N THR A 53 1.04 6.40 9.57
CA THR A 53 -0.04 6.51 10.55
C THR A 53 -0.60 7.93 10.51
N VAL A 54 -1.88 8.04 10.29
CA VAL A 54 -2.55 9.34 10.16
C VAL A 54 -3.74 9.44 11.11
#